data_5e9be59b45853b05ca2822dbf7ba237f
#
_entry.id   5e9be59b45853b05ca2822dbf7ba237f
#
_cell.length_a   1.000
_cell.length_b   1.000
_cell.length_c   1.000
_cell.angle_alpha   90.00
_cell.angle_beta   90.00
_cell.angle_gamma   90.00
#
_symmetry.space_group_name_H-M   'P 1'
#
loop_
_entity.id
_entity.type
_entity.pdbx_description
1 polymer ?
#
loop_
_entity_poly.entity_id
_entity_poly.type
_entity_poly.pdbx_seq_one_letter_code
_entity_poly.pdbx_strand_id
1 'polypeptide(L)'
;NSIANKHADAMDNYPEPNVLPRAADDEDTARALSSVLPVVLEQADYEQVYSDCWWRKLKTGTGVTGIFWDPAMRGGIGDIAVRSVNLLMLYWEPGAADIQASPDFFSLSLEDTAQLSARYPQLRGRTASVLDVPRYIHDEGQDTSTKSVVVDWYYKRPDASGRMVLHYCKFCN
;
A
#
# COMPACT_ATOMS: atom_id res chain seq x y z
N ASN A 1 -21.95 5.23 -18.96
CA ASN A 1 -21.97 6.43 -18.09
C ASN A 1 -22.34 6.17 -16.61
N SER A 2 -22.93 5.00 -16.26
CA SER A 2 -23.29 4.68 -14.87
C SER A 2 -22.08 4.68 -13.91
N ILE A 3 -20.93 4.18 -14.35
CA ILE A 3 -19.67 4.19 -13.54
C ILE A 3 -19.18 5.61 -13.31
N ALA A 4 -19.19 6.46 -14.36
CA ALA A 4 -18.75 7.84 -14.24
C ALA A 4 -19.63 8.65 -13.28
N ASN A 5 -20.96 8.47 -13.33
CA ASN A 5 -21.87 9.14 -12.41
C ASN A 5 -21.63 8.71 -10.96
N LYS A 6 -21.49 7.40 -10.70
CA LYS A 6 -21.17 6.89 -9.36
C LYS A 6 -19.81 7.39 -8.85
N HIS A 7 -18.84 7.56 -9.73
CA HIS A 7 -17.55 8.13 -9.37
C HIS A 7 -17.71 9.61 -9.01
N ALA A 8 -18.44 10.40 -9.81
CA ALA A 8 -18.73 11.80 -9.51
C ALA A 8 -19.44 11.95 -8.16
N ASP A 9 -20.49 11.17 -7.91
CA ASP A 9 -21.20 11.15 -6.62
C ASP A 9 -20.25 10.86 -5.43
N ALA A 10 -19.26 9.99 -5.63
CA ALA A 10 -18.28 9.67 -4.59
C ALA A 10 -17.30 10.83 -4.36
N MET A 11 -16.95 11.59 -5.40
CA MET A 11 -16.07 12.77 -5.27
C MET A 11 -16.80 13.94 -4.60
N ASP A 12 -18.09 14.12 -4.89
CA ASP A 12 -18.91 15.13 -4.23
C ASP A 12 -19.10 14.87 -2.72
N ASN A 13 -18.93 13.61 -2.28
CA ASN A 13 -19.03 13.18 -0.89
C ASN A 13 -17.67 12.74 -0.34
N TYR A 14 -16.62 13.50 -0.62
CA TYR A 14 -15.28 13.22 -0.12
C TYR A 14 -15.25 13.23 1.43
N PRO A 15 -14.73 12.17 2.08
CA PRO A 15 -14.76 12.06 3.53
C PRO A 15 -13.70 12.95 4.19
N GLU A 16 -14.12 13.71 5.20
CA GLU A 16 -13.21 14.43 6.07
C GLU A 16 -12.87 13.59 7.31
N PRO A 17 -11.58 13.45 7.66
CA PRO A 17 -11.19 12.70 8.85
C PRO A 17 -11.51 13.47 10.13
N ASN A 18 -12.10 12.78 11.09
CA ASN A 18 -12.33 13.31 12.43
C ASN A 18 -11.93 12.27 13.48
N VAL A 19 -11.14 12.68 14.47
CA VAL A 19 -10.71 11.83 15.58
C VAL A 19 -11.54 12.12 16.80
N LEU A 20 -12.22 11.08 17.31
CA LEU A 20 -13.02 11.17 18.51
C LEU A 20 -12.23 10.60 19.71
N PRO A 21 -12.24 11.28 20.88
CA PRO A 21 -11.61 10.75 22.08
C PRO A 21 -12.35 9.52 22.58
N ARG A 22 -11.64 8.58 23.16
CA ARG A 22 -12.24 7.40 23.85
C ARG A 22 -12.44 7.63 25.34
N ALA A 23 -11.59 8.47 25.94
CA ALA A 23 -11.63 8.82 27.34
C ALA A 23 -11.44 10.35 27.48
N ALA A 24 -11.75 10.91 28.65
CA ALA A 24 -11.67 12.35 28.87
C ALA A 24 -10.25 12.91 28.81
N ASP A 25 -9.26 12.11 29.12
CA ASP A 25 -7.82 12.46 29.03
C ASP A 25 -7.28 12.40 27.59
N ASP A 26 -8.05 11.85 26.65
CA ASP A 26 -7.68 11.78 25.21
C ASP A 26 -8.17 13.01 24.42
N GLU A 27 -8.96 13.91 25.00
CA GLU A 27 -9.61 15.02 24.24
C GLU A 27 -8.62 15.94 23.53
N ASP A 28 -7.57 16.36 24.21
CA ASP A 28 -6.56 17.26 23.63
C ASP A 28 -5.78 16.56 22.48
N THR A 29 -5.46 15.28 22.65
CA THR A 29 -4.82 14.46 21.63
C THR A 29 -5.73 14.29 20.43
N ALA A 30 -7.01 13.99 20.62
CA ALA A 30 -7.98 13.82 19.55
C ALA A 30 -8.18 15.12 18.76
N ARG A 31 -8.23 16.26 19.44
CA ARG A 31 -8.32 17.60 18.83
C ARG A 31 -7.08 17.90 18.02
N ALA A 32 -5.88 17.64 18.54
CA ALA A 32 -4.62 17.84 17.84
C ALA A 32 -4.55 16.96 16.58
N LEU A 33 -4.90 15.67 16.67
CA LEU A 33 -4.93 14.76 15.51
C LEU A 33 -5.95 15.20 14.46
N SER A 34 -7.16 15.64 14.86
CA SER A 34 -8.17 16.12 13.93
C SER A 34 -7.73 17.38 13.17
N SER A 35 -6.86 18.20 13.73
CA SER A 35 -6.29 19.36 13.03
C SER A 35 -5.11 18.99 12.11
N VAL A 36 -4.34 17.96 12.42
CA VAL A 36 -3.15 17.56 11.65
C VAL A 36 -3.51 16.64 10.48
N LEU A 37 -4.47 15.74 10.66
CA LEU A 37 -4.82 14.74 9.64
C LEU A 37 -5.22 15.36 8.29
N PRO A 38 -6.05 16.40 8.20
CA PRO A 38 -6.37 17.03 6.91
C PRO A 38 -5.13 17.55 6.18
N VAL A 39 -4.19 18.15 6.91
CA VAL A 39 -2.94 18.67 6.36
C VAL A 39 -2.05 17.53 5.80
N VAL A 40 -1.95 16.41 6.53
CA VAL A 40 -1.20 15.23 6.08
C VAL A 40 -1.82 14.63 4.82
N LEU A 41 -3.15 14.54 4.77
CA LEU A 41 -3.87 14.00 3.61
C LEU A 41 -3.74 14.93 2.39
N GLU A 42 -3.83 16.24 2.57
CA GLU A 42 -3.60 17.23 1.51
C GLU A 42 -2.16 17.11 0.96
N GLN A 43 -1.14 17.04 1.84
CA GLN A 43 0.25 16.87 1.44
C GLN A 43 0.53 15.54 0.72
N ALA A 44 -0.24 14.50 1.02
CA ALA A 44 -0.18 13.19 0.37
C ALA A 44 -1.01 13.10 -0.92
N ASP A 45 -1.64 14.22 -1.37
CA ASP A 45 -2.55 14.25 -2.54
C ASP A 45 -3.65 13.18 -2.45
N TYR A 46 -4.24 13.03 -1.25
CA TYR A 46 -5.17 11.95 -0.96
C TYR A 46 -6.46 12.03 -1.78
N GLU A 47 -6.88 13.20 -2.21
CA GLU A 47 -8.05 13.37 -3.08
C GLU A 47 -7.87 12.62 -4.41
N GLN A 48 -6.69 12.73 -5.03
CA GLN A 48 -6.36 11.99 -6.24
C GLN A 48 -6.28 10.48 -5.97
N VAL A 49 -5.65 10.07 -4.87
CA VAL A 49 -5.58 8.66 -4.46
C VAL A 49 -6.97 8.08 -4.20
N TYR A 50 -7.86 8.84 -3.58
CA TYR A 50 -9.24 8.46 -3.32
C TYR A 50 -10.02 8.29 -4.63
N SER A 51 -9.87 9.22 -5.57
CA SER A 51 -10.45 9.14 -6.92
C SER A 51 -10.01 7.86 -7.63
N ASP A 52 -8.71 7.59 -7.68
CA ASP A 52 -8.15 6.39 -8.31
C ASP A 52 -8.63 5.10 -7.66
N CYS A 53 -8.71 5.09 -6.33
CA CYS A 53 -9.22 3.97 -5.55
C CYS A 53 -10.70 3.69 -5.88
N TRP A 54 -11.54 4.73 -5.99
CA TRP A 54 -12.93 4.60 -6.40
C TRP A 54 -13.09 4.12 -7.84
N TRP A 55 -12.28 4.59 -8.78
CA TRP A 55 -12.27 4.07 -10.15
C TRP A 55 -11.96 2.57 -10.18
N ARG A 56 -10.97 2.13 -9.41
CA ARG A 56 -10.64 0.70 -9.27
C ARG A 56 -11.81 -0.06 -8.66
N LYS A 57 -12.36 0.40 -7.54
CA LYS A 57 -13.50 -0.20 -6.85
C LYS A 57 -14.71 -0.38 -7.77
N LEU A 58 -15.04 0.63 -8.56
CA LEU A 58 -16.19 0.56 -9.48
C LEU A 58 -15.98 -0.41 -10.65
N LYS A 59 -14.73 -0.66 -11.05
CA LYS A 59 -14.39 -1.59 -12.15
C LYS A 59 -14.18 -3.01 -11.67
N THR A 60 -13.57 -3.22 -10.52
CA THR A 60 -13.12 -4.53 -10.04
C THR A 60 -13.82 -5.02 -8.77
N GLY A 61 -14.70 -4.20 -8.19
CA GLY A 61 -15.39 -4.49 -6.93
C GLY A 61 -14.59 -4.12 -5.68
N THR A 62 -13.27 -3.90 -5.77
CA THR A 62 -12.40 -3.59 -4.63
C THR A 62 -11.42 -2.49 -4.96
N GLY A 63 -11.30 -1.51 -4.05
CA GLY A 63 -10.24 -0.51 -4.05
C GLY A 63 -9.41 -0.65 -2.78
N VAL A 64 -8.11 -0.56 -2.90
CA VAL A 64 -7.16 -0.66 -1.78
C VAL A 64 -6.29 0.58 -1.72
N THR A 65 -6.25 1.20 -0.55
CA THR A 65 -5.35 2.31 -0.24
C THR A 65 -4.27 1.82 0.72
N GLY A 66 -3.02 2.08 0.39
CA GLY A 66 -1.88 1.80 1.25
C GLY A 66 -1.32 3.08 1.87
N ILE A 67 -0.95 3.01 3.15
CA ILE A 67 -0.28 4.08 3.88
C ILE A 67 1.12 3.58 4.23
N PHE A 68 2.13 4.34 3.80
CA PHE A 68 3.54 3.95 3.91
C PHE A 68 4.35 5.09 4.49
N TRP A 69 5.47 4.78 5.11
CA TRP A 69 6.53 5.74 5.37
C TRP A 69 7.51 5.73 4.18
N ASP A 70 7.68 6.87 3.53
CA ASP A 70 8.65 7.00 2.44
C ASP A 70 9.85 7.85 2.91
N PRO A 71 11.01 7.22 3.19
CA PRO A 71 12.18 7.91 3.72
C PRO A 71 12.84 8.87 2.71
N ALA A 72 12.50 8.77 1.42
CA ALA A 72 13.06 9.64 0.38
C ALA A 72 12.33 10.98 0.26
N MET A 73 11.12 11.09 0.81
CA MET A 73 10.36 12.34 0.77
C MET A 73 11.03 13.44 1.59
N ARG A 74 10.66 14.69 1.32
CA ARG A 74 11.17 15.90 2.01
C ARG A 74 12.70 15.96 2.12
N GLY A 75 13.38 15.64 1.02
CA GLY A 75 14.86 15.72 0.97
C GLY A 75 15.56 14.69 1.85
N GLY A 76 14.90 13.56 2.15
CA GLY A 76 15.47 12.45 2.93
C GLY A 76 15.08 12.46 4.41
N ILE A 77 14.23 13.39 4.85
CA ILE A 77 13.65 13.37 6.22
C ILE A 77 12.59 12.26 6.33
N GLY A 78 11.92 11.98 5.23
CA GLY A 78 10.80 11.05 5.17
C GLY A 78 9.46 11.70 5.44
N ASP A 79 8.40 11.09 4.91
CA ASP A 79 7.01 11.50 5.16
C ASP A 79 6.03 10.35 4.94
N ILE A 80 4.76 10.58 5.29
CA ILE A 80 3.67 9.65 5.04
C ILE A 80 3.29 9.74 3.57
N ALA A 81 3.36 8.60 2.88
CA ALA A 81 2.88 8.43 1.51
C ALA A 81 1.57 7.63 1.52
N VAL A 82 0.54 8.16 0.86
CA VAL A 82 -0.71 7.45 0.64
C VAL A 82 -0.82 7.12 -0.85
N ARG A 83 -1.12 5.87 -1.17
CA ARG A 83 -1.13 5.40 -2.57
C ARG A 83 -2.27 4.42 -2.81
N SER A 84 -2.87 4.46 -4.01
CA SER A 84 -3.74 3.40 -4.48
C SER A 84 -2.92 2.16 -4.80
N VAL A 85 -3.27 1.01 -4.21
CA VAL A 85 -2.56 -0.25 -4.40
C VAL A 85 -3.32 -1.14 -5.37
N ASN A 86 -2.61 -1.78 -6.29
CA ASN A 86 -3.21 -2.74 -7.20
C ASN A 86 -3.56 -4.02 -6.45
N LEU A 87 -4.85 -4.39 -6.43
CA LEU A 87 -5.33 -5.59 -5.76
C LEU A 87 -4.64 -6.87 -6.27
N LEU A 88 -4.28 -6.92 -7.56
CA LEU A 88 -3.58 -8.06 -8.17
C LEU A 88 -2.15 -8.25 -7.67
N MET A 89 -1.61 -7.27 -6.95
CA MET A 89 -0.29 -7.34 -6.32
C MET A 89 -0.36 -7.78 -4.85
N LEU A 90 -1.56 -8.08 -4.32
CA LEU A 90 -1.77 -8.45 -2.93
C LEU A 90 -2.21 -9.90 -2.84
N TYR A 91 -1.58 -10.66 -1.95
CA TYR A 91 -1.86 -12.08 -1.74
C TYR A 91 -1.96 -12.39 -0.25
N TRP A 92 -2.94 -13.22 0.11
CA TRP A 92 -3.17 -13.70 1.46
C TRP A 92 -3.68 -15.14 1.41
N GLU A 93 -3.93 -15.76 2.56
CA GLU A 93 -4.39 -17.14 2.63
C GLU A 93 -5.72 -17.32 1.85
N PRO A 94 -5.77 -18.27 0.92
CA PRO A 94 -6.99 -18.56 0.17
C PRO A 94 -8.15 -18.94 1.09
N GLY A 95 -9.31 -18.32 0.87
CA GLY A 95 -10.51 -18.56 1.66
C GLY A 95 -10.60 -17.77 2.97
N ALA A 96 -9.59 -17.00 3.36
CA ALA A 96 -9.69 -16.08 4.48
C ALA A 96 -10.71 -14.97 4.19
N ALA A 97 -11.79 -14.94 4.95
CA ALA A 97 -12.82 -13.90 4.85
C ALA A 97 -12.34 -12.56 5.44
N ASP A 98 -11.45 -12.62 6.41
CA ASP A 98 -10.80 -11.46 7.04
C ASP A 98 -9.29 -11.53 6.79
N ILE A 99 -8.77 -10.54 6.07
CA ILE A 99 -7.33 -10.42 5.79
C ILE A 99 -6.52 -10.33 7.09
N GLN A 100 -7.07 -9.74 8.15
CA GLN A 100 -6.40 -9.66 9.45
C GLN A 100 -6.24 -11.03 10.14
N ALA A 101 -7.08 -12.00 9.78
CA ALA A 101 -6.95 -13.37 10.27
C ALA A 101 -5.91 -14.19 9.47
N SER A 102 -5.49 -13.73 8.29
CA SER A 102 -4.48 -14.43 7.50
C SER A 102 -3.14 -14.47 8.24
N PRO A 103 -2.50 -15.65 8.32
CA PRO A 103 -1.18 -15.79 8.93
C PRO A 103 -0.07 -15.18 8.08
N ASP A 104 -0.28 -15.12 6.77
CA ASP A 104 0.68 -14.60 5.78
C ASP A 104 -0.01 -13.58 4.88
N PHE A 105 0.69 -12.49 4.57
CA PHE A 105 0.25 -11.47 3.63
C PHE A 105 1.45 -11.02 2.78
N PHE A 106 1.27 -10.98 1.48
CA PHE A 106 2.29 -10.57 0.52
C PHE A 106 1.83 -9.36 -0.26
N SER A 107 2.72 -8.40 -0.40
CA SER A 107 2.57 -7.28 -1.33
C SER A 107 3.70 -7.33 -2.34
N LEU A 108 3.35 -7.37 -3.62
CA LEU A 108 4.30 -7.42 -4.72
C LEU A 108 4.44 -6.04 -5.35
N SER A 109 5.65 -5.71 -5.79
CA SER A 109 5.93 -4.53 -6.60
C SER A 109 6.92 -4.86 -7.70
N LEU A 110 6.86 -4.11 -8.80
CA LEU A 110 7.86 -4.16 -9.87
C LEU A 110 8.79 -2.98 -9.71
N GLU A 111 10.04 -3.24 -9.36
CA GLU A 111 11.07 -2.21 -9.19
C GLU A 111 12.14 -2.35 -10.28
N ASP A 112 12.72 -1.23 -10.68
CA ASP A 112 13.82 -1.22 -11.65
C ASP A 112 15.07 -1.87 -11.06
N THR A 113 15.65 -2.81 -11.79
CA THR A 113 16.81 -3.60 -11.35
C THR A 113 18.03 -2.71 -11.06
N ALA A 114 18.21 -1.62 -11.81
CA ALA A 114 19.30 -0.68 -11.58
C ALA A 114 19.09 0.10 -10.28
N GLN A 115 17.85 0.53 -9.99
CA GLN A 115 17.51 1.22 -8.75
C GLN A 115 17.65 0.28 -7.53
N LEU A 116 17.21 -0.98 -7.65
CA LEU A 116 17.41 -2.00 -6.62
C LEU A 116 18.89 -2.22 -6.33
N SER A 117 19.72 -2.35 -7.37
CA SER A 117 21.17 -2.54 -7.24
C SER A 117 21.89 -1.32 -6.67
N ALA A 118 21.36 -0.12 -6.90
CA ALA A 118 21.89 1.11 -6.30
C ALA A 118 21.53 1.20 -4.81
N ARG A 119 20.29 0.86 -4.45
CA ARG A 119 19.82 0.86 -3.06
C ARG A 119 20.40 -0.28 -2.23
N TYR A 120 20.59 -1.45 -2.85
CA TYR A 120 21.09 -2.68 -2.22
C TYR A 120 22.27 -3.24 -3.03
N PRO A 121 23.50 -2.76 -2.81
CA PRO A 121 24.68 -3.17 -3.60
C PRO A 121 24.95 -4.68 -3.61
N GLN A 122 24.51 -5.40 -2.58
CA GLN A 122 24.62 -6.87 -2.48
C GLN A 122 23.76 -7.63 -3.51
N LEU A 123 22.78 -6.95 -4.15
CA LEU A 123 21.93 -7.54 -5.17
C LEU A 123 22.49 -7.42 -6.59
N ARG A 124 23.63 -6.73 -6.78
CA ARG A 124 24.23 -6.55 -8.11
C ARG A 124 24.53 -7.91 -8.77
N GLY A 125 23.98 -8.12 -9.97
CA GLY A 125 24.13 -9.36 -10.73
C GLY A 125 23.40 -10.59 -10.15
N ARG A 126 22.53 -10.38 -9.14
CA ARG A 126 21.73 -11.43 -8.50
C ARG A 126 20.23 -11.29 -8.76
N THR A 127 19.81 -10.16 -9.28
CA THR A 127 18.39 -9.93 -9.63
C THR A 127 18.12 -10.43 -11.03
N ALA A 128 17.09 -11.26 -11.19
CA ALA A 128 16.62 -11.68 -12.49
C ALA A 128 15.58 -10.71 -13.04
N SER A 129 15.55 -10.53 -14.37
CA SER A 129 14.42 -9.87 -15.02
C SER A 129 13.18 -10.76 -14.92
N VAL A 130 12.02 -10.12 -14.79
CA VAL A 130 10.74 -10.81 -14.65
C VAL A 130 10.30 -11.36 -16.00
N LEU A 131 10.66 -12.60 -16.31
CA LEU A 131 10.19 -13.30 -17.50
C LEU A 131 8.84 -14.00 -17.27
N ASP A 132 8.50 -14.33 -16.03
CA ASP A 132 7.37 -15.22 -15.67
C ASP A 132 6.37 -14.60 -14.69
N VAL A 133 6.33 -13.28 -14.53
CA VAL A 133 5.23 -12.68 -13.76
C VAL A 133 3.94 -12.83 -14.56
N PRO A 134 2.87 -13.35 -13.95
CA PRO A 134 1.58 -13.45 -14.63
C PRO A 134 1.18 -12.12 -15.25
N ARG A 135 0.77 -12.12 -16.51
CA ARG A 135 0.45 -10.92 -17.29
C ARG A 135 -0.57 -9.98 -16.64
N TYR A 136 -1.40 -10.51 -15.72
CA TYR A 136 -2.37 -9.71 -14.98
C TYR A 136 -1.74 -8.83 -13.88
N ILE A 137 -0.46 -9.02 -13.54
CA ILE A 137 0.23 -8.20 -12.52
C ILE A 137 0.72 -6.88 -13.10
N HIS A 138 0.96 -6.83 -14.40
CA HIS A 138 1.37 -5.62 -15.10
C HIS A 138 0.53 -5.41 -16.37
N ASP A 139 0.52 -4.18 -16.88
CA ASP A 139 -0.07 -3.86 -18.18
C ASP A 139 0.76 -4.54 -19.27
N GLU A 140 0.13 -5.18 -20.26
CA GLU A 140 0.80 -5.83 -21.39
C GLU A 140 1.68 -4.87 -22.22
N GLY A 141 1.39 -3.57 -22.15
CA GLY A 141 2.19 -2.52 -22.78
C GLY A 141 3.44 -2.10 -22.00
N GLN A 142 3.61 -2.59 -20.77
CA GLN A 142 4.75 -2.20 -19.93
C GLN A 142 5.96 -3.09 -20.19
N ASP A 143 7.09 -2.49 -20.56
CA ASP A 143 8.37 -3.21 -20.65
C ASP A 143 8.85 -3.62 -19.25
N THR A 144 8.90 -4.93 -19.00
CA THR A 144 9.36 -5.52 -17.76
C THR A 144 10.78 -6.09 -17.83
N SER A 145 11.47 -5.93 -18.97
CA SER A 145 12.80 -6.50 -19.19
C SER A 145 13.87 -6.00 -18.20
N THR A 146 13.68 -4.78 -17.67
CA THR A 146 14.54 -4.15 -16.65
C THR A 146 13.97 -4.22 -15.24
N LYS A 147 12.85 -4.89 -15.05
CA LYS A 147 12.16 -4.94 -13.75
C LYS A 147 12.41 -6.25 -13.03
N SER A 148 12.48 -6.19 -11.72
CA SER A 148 12.47 -7.34 -10.81
C SER A 148 11.22 -7.29 -9.93
N VAL A 149 10.71 -8.46 -9.57
CA VAL A 149 9.64 -8.55 -8.56
C VAL A 149 10.24 -8.39 -7.18
N VAL A 150 9.73 -7.44 -6.44
CA VAL A 150 10.02 -7.27 -5.02
C VAL A 150 8.81 -7.70 -4.23
N VAL A 151 9.03 -8.53 -3.23
CA VAL A 151 8.00 -9.10 -2.37
C VAL A 151 8.21 -8.58 -0.96
N ASP A 152 7.20 -7.91 -0.44
CA ASP A 152 7.07 -7.55 0.96
C ASP A 152 6.18 -8.60 1.63
N TRP A 153 6.75 -9.41 2.52
CA TRP A 153 6.08 -10.50 3.21
C TRP A 153 5.87 -10.14 4.68
N TYR A 154 4.63 -10.06 5.08
CA TYR A 154 4.19 -9.88 6.47
C TYR A 154 3.64 -11.21 6.96
N TYR A 155 4.14 -11.72 8.09
CA TYR A 155 3.71 -13.01 8.61
C TYR A 155 3.61 -13.01 10.15
N LYS A 156 2.63 -13.76 10.63
CA LYS A 156 2.39 -13.92 12.07
C LYS A 156 2.92 -15.28 12.51
N ARG A 157 3.79 -15.28 13.50
CA ARG A 157 4.32 -16.51 14.12
C ARG A 157 4.34 -16.34 15.64
N PRO A 158 4.12 -17.41 16.41
CA PRO A 158 4.25 -17.36 17.87
C PRO A 158 5.71 -17.15 18.27
N ASP A 159 5.95 -16.28 19.23
CA ASP A 159 7.24 -16.15 19.91
C ASP A 159 7.47 -17.29 20.92
N ALA A 160 8.59 -17.26 21.65
CA ALA A 160 8.92 -18.27 22.65
C ALA A 160 7.91 -18.34 23.82
N SER A 161 7.09 -17.33 24.02
CA SER A 161 6.03 -17.28 25.03
C SER A 161 4.66 -17.73 24.48
N GLY A 162 4.57 -18.08 23.19
CA GLY A 162 3.32 -18.42 22.51
C GLY A 162 2.49 -17.22 22.05
N ARG A 163 2.99 -15.99 22.21
CA ARG A 163 2.32 -14.78 21.74
C ARG A 163 2.54 -14.61 20.23
N MET A 164 1.46 -14.37 19.48
CA MET A 164 1.54 -14.07 18.05
C MET A 164 2.23 -12.72 17.81
N VAL A 165 3.33 -12.75 17.05
CA VAL A 165 4.13 -11.57 16.68
C VAL A 165 4.10 -11.42 15.18
N LEU A 166 3.97 -10.17 14.71
CA LEU A 166 4.08 -9.84 13.31
C LEU A 166 5.56 -9.69 12.93
N HIS A 167 5.96 -10.44 11.91
CA HIS A 167 7.28 -10.37 11.29
C HIS A 167 7.17 -9.76 9.90
N TYR A 168 8.27 -9.23 9.42
CA TYR A 168 8.41 -8.65 8.09
C TYR A 168 9.69 -9.14 7.42
N CYS A 169 9.58 -9.49 6.16
CA CYS A 169 10.72 -9.84 5.30
C CYS A 169 10.51 -9.22 3.91
N LYS A 170 11.57 -8.66 3.35
CA LYS A 170 11.59 -8.15 1.98
C LYS A 170 12.61 -8.92 1.17
N PHE A 171 12.20 -9.41 -0.01
CA PHE A 171 13.09 -10.13 -0.91
C PHE A 171 12.74 -9.84 -2.37
N CYS A 172 13.64 -10.15 -3.29
CA CYS A 172 13.44 -10.07 -4.73
C CYS A 172 13.94 -11.35 -5.42
N ASN A 173 13.48 -11.59 -6.64
CA ASN A 173 13.95 -12.70 -7.47
C ASN A 173 15.30 -12.37 -8.13
#